data_2e92bf81ec0918af3681c26d163f82b9
#
_entry.id   2e92bf81ec0918af3681c26d163f82b9
#
_cell.length_a   1.000
_cell.length_b   1.000
_cell.length_c   1.000
_cell.angle_alpha   90.00
_cell.angle_beta   90.00
_cell.angle_gamma   90.00
#
_symmetry.space_group_name_H-M   'P 1'
#
loop_
_entity.id
_entity.type
_entity.pdbx_description
1 polymer ?
#
loop_
_entity_poly.entity_id
_entity_poly.type
_entity_poly.pdbx_seq_one_letter_code
_entity_poly.pdbx_strand_id
1 'polypeptide(L)'
;MNKYLKYGLLCFTGGVLATSCDVMDTKPMESYDEDLVWSSKETADAFVTEVYKSSVALYAGEYAYLESYTPNGIHSDLTNLDAFPTEVGMDRTTNMGFGYFANLRNCNLIIEKAAAATALTEVQKSELIAEGHFLRSLVNFYQTLWEGRFVPIMKVLTPESTEDFKTPLTANVAESYKLVIDDMNAGIEGLPEESASGRVNKYVAYAFRCRAALQAYAYTKDASYLDMCIESANAVINSGKYTLSSNYGEMFQKAGAYDNEIILGYYRLEKNTNCGSFSEMISCVPNVNNDEIANSNASPLFKDAGGRSFEGWASYFPTQDMVDQYLVIDEVDGKAKPWNETAQYKNSVKEEDPSALQVGDFVKVELTGRVVPDEDDMGSTEKGKKIVRYGRVTDDSRINEIMYNNRDKRFYGTIVYDSCTWLSGELVTLCCQGNLWAGVRKDQADSWYTTASGYYWRKNVYEVSPRFYVSNNTDYHFVLARLGEMYMNRAEAYLLKGEIDKAVADLNVTRTQHGGLPPSMAVTEEEAWRDYIRERRVEMAYEGNLYWSYLRWGKYGGYANEGEKANGVIQALNRPVHKIQITKDRKRYFIGQIVRNRAWNRNFTTKRYLMPIPQSAIDRRAASGITDEQNPGW
;
A
#
# COMPACT_ATOMS: atom_id res chain seq x y z
N MET A 1 -47.85 -32.04 43.79
CA MET A 1 -48.76 -32.18 44.98
C MET A 1 -48.19 -31.30 46.07
N ASN A 2 -48.94 -30.28 46.40
CA ASN A 2 -49.08 -29.61 47.70
C ASN A 2 -47.85 -29.08 48.44
N LYS A 3 -47.85 -27.95 48.92
CA LYS A 3 -48.69 -26.86 49.41
C LYS A 3 -47.98 -26.19 50.60
N TYR A 4 -47.95 -24.84 50.61
CA TYR A 4 -48.19 -23.93 51.75
C TYR A 4 -47.32 -24.07 53.03
N LEU A 5 -46.87 -23.05 53.73
CA LEU A 5 -47.51 -21.81 54.25
C LEU A 5 -46.42 -21.07 55.07
N LYS A 6 -46.22 -19.80 54.96
CA LYS A 6 -46.75 -18.64 55.70
C LYS A 6 -46.03 -18.21 56.99
N TYR A 7 -45.66 -16.95 56.97
CA TYR A 7 -45.63 -15.87 57.98
C TYR A 7 -44.82 -16.00 59.29
N GLY A 8 -44.03 -14.94 59.52
CA GLY A 8 -43.53 -14.51 60.80
C GLY A 8 -42.85 -13.14 60.73
N LEU A 9 -43.64 -12.09 60.81
CA LEU A 9 -43.27 -10.72 61.00
C LEU A 9 -42.87 -10.49 62.44
N LEU A 10 -41.67 -9.97 62.74
CA LEU A 10 -41.38 -9.28 64.00
C LEU A 10 -40.41 -8.13 63.76
N CYS A 11 -40.91 -6.93 63.99
CA CYS A 11 -40.15 -5.67 64.09
C CYS A 11 -39.21 -5.73 65.30
N PHE A 12 -37.98 -5.31 65.13
CA PHE A 12 -37.18 -4.75 66.22
C PHE A 12 -36.51 -3.46 65.73
N THR A 13 -36.97 -2.38 66.28
CA THR A 13 -36.37 -1.06 66.17
C THR A 13 -35.08 -1.01 67.00
N GLY A 14 -33.99 -0.64 66.38
CA GLY A 14 -32.76 -0.33 67.07
C GLY A 14 -31.88 0.51 66.13
N GLY A 15 -31.87 1.81 66.34
CA GLY A 15 -31.06 2.78 65.57
C GLY A 15 -29.57 2.48 65.74
N VAL A 16 -28.88 2.43 64.63
CA VAL A 16 -27.42 2.56 64.55
C VAL A 16 -27.13 3.53 63.42
N LEU A 17 -26.39 4.53 63.75
CA LEU A 17 -25.81 5.57 62.98
C LEU A 17 -25.37 5.14 61.59
N ALA A 18 -25.89 5.80 60.57
CA ALA A 18 -25.39 5.76 59.20
C ALA A 18 -24.01 6.46 59.17
N THR A 19 -22.95 5.69 59.30
CA THR A 19 -21.71 6.07 58.64
C THR A 19 -21.88 5.62 57.21
N SER A 20 -22.25 6.53 56.33
CA SER A 20 -22.18 6.36 54.89
C SER A 20 -20.73 6.01 54.56
N CYS A 21 -20.50 4.74 54.31
CA CYS A 21 -19.28 4.34 53.65
C CYS A 21 -19.31 4.87 52.22
N ASP A 22 -18.37 5.69 51.95
CA ASP A 22 -17.91 6.12 50.63
C ASP A 22 -17.35 4.92 49.81
N VAL A 23 -18.10 3.82 49.73
CA VAL A 23 -17.68 2.56 49.11
C VAL A 23 -18.35 2.33 47.75
N MET A 24 -19.12 3.31 47.27
CA MET A 24 -19.76 3.20 45.95
C MET A 24 -19.20 4.14 44.88
N ASP A 25 -18.07 4.74 45.12
CA ASP A 25 -17.34 5.48 44.10
C ASP A 25 -16.10 4.67 43.63
N THR A 26 -16.34 3.40 43.36
CA THR A 26 -15.38 2.62 42.57
C THR A 26 -15.50 3.10 41.14
N LYS A 27 -14.61 4.01 40.76
CA LYS A 27 -14.40 4.34 39.35
C LYS A 27 -14.24 3.02 38.56
N PRO A 28 -14.91 2.85 37.43
CA PRO A 28 -14.74 1.62 36.65
C PRO A 28 -13.26 1.41 36.36
N MET A 29 -12.72 0.26 36.75
CA MET A 29 -11.30 -0.07 36.49
C MET A 29 -10.97 -0.26 35.01
N GLU A 30 -11.95 -0.05 34.12
CA GLU A 30 -11.83 -0.12 32.67
C GLU A 30 -11.65 1.24 31.97
N SER A 31 -11.69 2.36 32.70
CA SER A 31 -11.38 3.69 32.16
C SER A 31 -10.22 4.30 32.89
N TYR A 32 -9.14 4.61 32.19
CA TYR A 32 -8.05 5.43 32.75
C TYR A 32 -8.63 6.80 33.11
N ASP A 33 -8.48 7.19 34.39
CA ASP A 33 -8.70 8.57 34.81
C ASP A 33 -7.67 9.45 34.09
N GLU A 34 -8.10 10.55 33.52
CA GLU A 34 -7.23 11.48 32.81
C GLU A 34 -6.04 11.93 33.69
N ASP A 35 -6.27 12.16 34.98
CA ASP A 35 -5.21 12.53 35.93
C ASP A 35 -4.18 11.41 36.09
N LEU A 36 -4.58 10.15 36.01
CA LEU A 36 -3.69 9.00 36.10
C LEU A 36 -2.79 8.90 34.86
N VAL A 37 -3.31 9.18 33.68
CA VAL A 37 -2.56 9.11 32.41
C VAL A 37 -1.32 10.00 32.47
N TRP A 38 -1.45 11.21 32.99
CA TRP A 38 -0.40 12.22 33.02
C TRP A 38 0.39 12.28 34.33
N SER A 39 0.19 11.28 35.22
CA SER A 39 0.86 11.18 36.51
C SER A 39 2.28 10.59 36.44
N SER A 40 2.64 9.95 35.32
CA SER A 40 3.99 9.42 35.07
C SER A 40 4.29 9.32 33.57
N LYS A 41 5.58 9.19 33.20
CA LYS A 41 5.99 8.97 31.80
C LYS A 41 5.44 7.63 31.28
N GLU A 42 5.42 6.59 32.09
CA GLU A 42 4.96 5.24 31.71
C GLU A 42 3.48 5.23 31.32
N THR A 43 2.63 5.91 32.11
CA THR A 43 1.19 5.99 31.83
C THR A 43 0.91 6.89 30.61
N ALA A 44 1.65 7.99 30.46
CA ALA A 44 1.59 8.85 29.29
C ALA A 44 2.02 8.08 28.01
N ASP A 45 3.09 7.29 28.08
CA ASP A 45 3.56 6.47 26.97
C ASP A 45 2.55 5.39 26.56
N ALA A 46 1.84 4.79 27.51
CA ALA A 46 0.77 3.85 27.21
C ALA A 46 -0.36 4.49 26.40
N PHE A 47 -0.79 5.69 26.78
CA PHE A 47 -1.78 6.47 26.03
C PHE A 47 -1.28 6.82 24.62
N VAL A 48 -0.05 7.37 24.53
CA VAL A 48 0.56 7.73 23.24
C VAL A 48 0.66 6.53 22.32
N THR A 49 0.98 5.33 22.84
CA THR A 49 1.06 4.09 22.06
C THR A 49 -0.28 3.76 21.37
N GLU A 50 -1.43 3.97 22.03
CA GLU A 50 -2.74 3.77 21.41
C GLU A 50 -3.01 4.82 20.31
N VAL A 51 -2.52 6.06 20.50
CA VAL A 51 -2.63 7.10 19.46
C VAL A 51 -1.74 6.77 18.26
N TYR A 52 -0.57 6.18 18.46
CA TYR A 52 0.25 5.64 17.37
C TYR A 52 -0.52 4.60 16.56
N LYS A 53 -1.12 3.63 17.23
CA LYS A 53 -1.90 2.57 16.58
C LYS A 53 -2.97 3.14 15.66
N SER A 54 -3.69 4.18 16.08
CA SER A 54 -4.77 4.78 15.28
C SER A 54 -4.28 5.74 14.20
N SER A 55 -3.16 6.42 14.38
CA SER A 55 -2.63 7.43 13.44
C SER A 55 -1.69 6.82 12.40
N VAL A 56 -0.80 5.92 12.82
CA VAL A 56 0.18 5.28 11.94
C VAL A 56 -0.46 4.18 11.12
N ALA A 57 -1.48 3.50 11.66
CA ALA A 57 -2.22 2.46 10.93
C ALA A 57 -2.92 2.98 9.66
N LEU A 58 -3.19 4.28 9.55
CA LEU A 58 -3.73 4.88 8.32
C LEU A 58 -2.82 4.62 7.10
N TYR A 59 -1.54 4.39 7.33
CA TYR A 59 -0.55 4.13 6.28
C TYR A 59 -0.17 2.65 6.13
N ALA A 60 -0.60 1.78 7.05
CA ALA A 60 -0.14 0.40 7.10
C ALA A 60 -1.08 -0.60 6.42
N GLY A 61 -2.31 -0.26 6.12
CA GLY A 61 -3.34 -1.20 5.70
C GLY A 61 -3.76 -1.15 4.24
N GLU A 62 -3.21 -0.23 3.43
CA GLU A 62 -3.78 0.09 2.11
C GLU A 62 -2.87 -0.25 0.93
N TYR A 63 -1.77 -0.98 1.14
CA TYR A 63 -0.78 -1.24 0.08
C TYR A 63 -1.38 -1.93 -1.13
N ALA A 64 -2.19 -2.96 -0.90
CA ALA A 64 -2.80 -3.73 -1.96
C ALA A 64 -3.81 -2.91 -2.78
N TYR A 65 -4.65 -2.12 -2.10
CA TYR A 65 -5.60 -1.24 -2.77
C TYR A 65 -4.88 -0.19 -3.60
N LEU A 66 -3.99 0.58 -2.99
CA LEU A 66 -3.29 1.67 -3.65
C LEU A 66 -2.45 1.20 -4.84
N GLU A 67 -1.86 0.00 -4.75
CA GLU A 67 -1.12 -0.57 -5.87
C GLU A 67 -2.06 -1.00 -7.01
N SER A 68 -3.24 -1.54 -6.70
CA SER A 68 -4.23 -1.93 -7.70
C SER A 68 -4.83 -0.76 -8.48
N TYR A 69 -4.73 0.46 -7.94
CA TYR A 69 -5.15 1.69 -8.63
C TYR A 69 -4.15 2.14 -9.69
N THR A 70 -2.96 1.57 -9.71
CA THR A 70 -1.87 1.84 -10.64
C THR A 70 -1.73 0.73 -11.69
N PRO A 71 -0.92 0.92 -12.73
CA PRO A 71 -0.65 -0.17 -13.68
C PRO A 71 0.10 -1.36 -13.08
N ASN A 72 0.65 -1.24 -11.87
CA ASN A 72 1.42 -2.30 -11.24
C ASN A 72 0.56 -3.44 -10.70
N GLY A 73 -0.68 -3.16 -10.33
CA GLY A 73 -1.54 -4.13 -9.65
C GLY A 73 -2.93 -4.25 -10.23
N ILE A 74 -3.62 -5.33 -9.86
CA ILE A 74 -5.01 -5.58 -10.18
C ILE A 74 -5.69 -6.34 -9.06
N HIS A 75 -6.98 -6.04 -8.83
CA HIS A 75 -7.85 -6.79 -7.94
C HIS A 75 -8.45 -8.00 -8.65
N SER A 76 -8.67 -9.09 -7.93
CA SER A 76 -9.23 -10.34 -8.47
C SER A 76 -10.69 -10.24 -8.83
N ASP A 77 -11.46 -9.44 -8.10
CA ASP A 77 -12.89 -9.30 -8.35
C ASP A 77 -13.14 -8.41 -9.56
N LEU A 78 -13.19 -9.09 -10.69
CA LEU A 78 -13.43 -8.48 -11.98
C LEU A 78 -14.93 -8.52 -12.35
N THR A 79 -15.79 -9.01 -11.47
CA THR A 79 -17.25 -9.05 -11.63
C THR A 79 -17.92 -7.95 -10.82
N ASN A 80 -17.43 -7.69 -9.62
CA ASN A 80 -17.79 -6.49 -8.88
C ASN A 80 -16.86 -5.38 -9.32
N LEU A 81 -17.46 -4.30 -9.67
CA LEU A 81 -16.79 -3.09 -10.08
C LEU A 81 -15.97 -2.61 -8.89
N ASP A 82 -14.66 -2.88 -8.90
CA ASP A 82 -13.77 -2.08 -8.10
C ASP A 82 -13.98 -0.64 -8.57
N ALA A 83 -14.74 0.11 -7.79
CA ALA A 83 -15.19 1.44 -8.17
C ALA A 83 -14.00 2.37 -8.42
N PHE A 84 -12.89 2.13 -7.72
CA PHE A 84 -11.78 3.06 -7.76
C PHE A 84 -11.04 3.09 -9.12
N PRO A 85 -10.59 1.98 -9.71
CA PRO A 85 -9.97 2.01 -11.03
C PRO A 85 -10.90 2.40 -12.17
N THR A 86 -12.22 2.19 -12.01
CA THR A 86 -13.22 2.39 -13.07
C THR A 86 -14.06 3.65 -12.93
N GLU A 87 -14.05 4.29 -11.77
CA GLU A 87 -14.95 5.37 -11.34
C GLU A 87 -16.45 5.00 -11.32
N VAL A 88 -16.78 3.74 -11.50
CA VAL A 88 -18.20 3.32 -11.44
C VAL A 88 -18.71 3.41 -10.01
N GLY A 89 -19.83 4.10 -9.83
CA GLY A 89 -20.43 4.32 -8.51
C GLY A 89 -19.74 5.36 -7.65
N MET A 90 -18.71 6.04 -8.15
CA MET A 90 -18.09 7.17 -7.46
C MET A 90 -18.89 8.46 -7.69
N ASP A 91 -19.35 9.04 -6.60
CA ASP A 91 -20.07 10.31 -6.58
C ASP A 91 -19.72 11.11 -5.32
N ARG A 92 -20.45 12.19 -5.07
CA ARG A 92 -20.25 13.05 -3.89
C ARG A 92 -20.52 12.39 -2.55
N THR A 93 -21.06 11.16 -2.52
CA THR A 93 -21.26 10.37 -1.30
C THR A 93 -20.08 9.49 -0.96
N THR A 94 -19.14 9.32 -1.90
CA THR A 94 -17.89 8.55 -1.70
C THR A 94 -17.12 9.13 -0.52
N ASN A 95 -16.72 8.25 0.39
CA ASN A 95 -15.99 8.64 1.61
C ASN A 95 -14.68 7.85 1.69
N MET A 96 -13.56 8.55 1.66
CA MET A 96 -12.21 7.96 1.82
C MET A 96 -11.70 8.08 3.26
N GLY A 97 -12.59 8.31 4.23
CA GLY A 97 -12.23 8.41 5.64
C GLY A 97 -12.14 9.85 6.14
N PHE A 98 -12.96 10.73 5.60
CA PHE A 98 -13.03 12.14 6.00
C PHE A 98 -13.33 12.30 7.51
N GLY A 99 -12.58 13.19 8.14
CA GLY A 99 -12.86 13.72 9.48
C GLY A 99 -11.87 13.26 10.54
N TYR A 100 -11.67 11.98 10.76
CA TYR A 100 -10.76 11.40 11.78
C TYR A 100 -10.72 12.17 13.12
N PHE A 101 -11.87 12.74 13.54
CA PHE A 101 -11.93 13.69 14.67
C PHE A 101 -11.50 13.06 15.99
N ALA A 102 -11.74 11.76 16.18
CA ALA A 102 -11.29 11.05 17.37
C ALA A 102 -9.76 10.97 17.43
N ASN A 103 -9.11 10.68 16.29
CA ASN A 103 -7.65 10.66 16.20
C ASN A 103 -7.06 12.03 16.48
N LEU A 104 -7.62 13.10 15.87
CA LEU A 104 -7.19 14.48 16.08
C LEU A 104 -7.36 14.91 17.54
N ARG A 105 -8.49 14.54 18.18
CA ARG A 105 -8.71 14.80 19.62
C ARG A 105 -7.62 14.15 20.47
N ASN A 106 -7.25 12.91 20.20
CA ASN A 106 -6.23 12.22 20.96
C ASN A 106 -4.84 12.82 20.76
N CYS A 107 -4.49 13.26 19.55
CA CYS A 107 -3.25 13.99 19.30
C CYS A 107 -3.23 15.33 20.06
N ASN A 108 -4.35 16.07 20.05
CA ASN A 108 -4.47 17.33 20.79
C ASN A 108 -4.38 17.11 22.31
N LEU A 109 -4.95 16.01 22.83
CA LEU A 109 -4.79 15.65 24.24
C LEU A 109 -3.33 15.44 24.62
N ILE A 110 -2.52 14.79 23.78
CA ILE A 110 -1.08 14.64 24.04
C ILE A 110 -0.44 16.02 24.17
N ILE A 111 -0.69 16.91 23.20
CA ILE A 111 -0.06 18.25 23.17
C ILE A 111 -0.45 19.08 24.41
N GLU A 112 -1.74 19.18 24.71
CA GLU A 112 -2.22 20.05 25.79
C GLU A 112 -1.91 19.49 27.19
N LYS A 113 -2.12 18.18 27.37
CA LYS A 113 -1.98 17.56 28.69
C LYS A 113 -0.53 17.31 29.07
N ALA A 114 0.33 16.94 28.12
CA ALA A 114 1.77 16.86 28.40
C ALA A 114 2.33 18.21 28.82
N ALA A 115 1.91 19.31 28.17
CA ALA A 115 2.32 20.65 28.54
C ALA A 115 1.93 21.03 29.99
N ALA A 116 0.73 20.59 30.42
CA ALA A 116 0.19 20.89 31.75
C ALA A 116 0.67 19.92 32.84
N ALA A 117 1.25 18.76 32.49
CA ALA A 117 1.61 17.72 33.45
C ALA A 117 2.74 18.14 34.39
N THR A 118 2.47 18.18 35.70
CA THR A 118 3.45 18.56 36.73
C THR A 118 4.40 17.42 37.12
N ALA A 119 4.03 16.19 36.82
CA ALA A 119 4.81 15.00 37.12
C ALA A 119 5.88 14.67 36.06
N LEU A 120 5.86 15.36 34.91
CA LEU A 120 6.83 15.16 33.82
C LEU A 120 7.93 16.19 33.85
N THR A 121 9.16 15.77 33.50
CA THR A 121 10.26 16.71 33.27
C THR A 121 10.04 17.55 31.99
N GLU A 122 10.69 18.69 31.86
CA GLU A 122 10.55 19.53 30.66
C GLU A 122 11.00 18.81 29.37
N VAL A 123 12.00 17.91 29.44
CA VAL A 123 12.43 17.08 28.32
C VAL A 123 11.31 16.12 27.92
N GLN A 124 10.73 15.41 28.89
CA GLN A 124 9.63 14.46 28.62
C GLN A 124 8.39 15.16 28.04
N LYS A 125 8.08 16.39 28.54
CA LYS A 125 7.01 17.22 27.98
C LYS A 125 7.29 17.59 26.54
N SER A 126 8.50 18.09 26.26
CA SER A 126 8.90 18.49 24.90
C SER A 126 8.80 17.33 23.90
N GLU A 127 9.30 16.15 24.28
CA GLU A 127 9.21 14.95 23.44
C GLU A 127 7.76 14.53 23.17
N LEU A 128 6.92 14.46 24.20
CA LEU A 128 5.51 14.07 24.05
C LEU A 128 4.73 15.08 23.22
N ILE A 129 4.95 16.37 23.41
CA ILE A 129 4.33 17.43 22.60
C ILE A 129 4.72 17.30 21.15
N ALA A 130 6.00 17.07 20.86
CA ALA A 130 6.51 16.87 19.51
C ALA A 130 5.91 15.61 18.84
N GLU A 131 5.76 14.51 19.60
CA GLU A 131 5.05 13.32 19.12
C GLU A 131 3.59 13.62 18.80
N GLY A 132 2.90 14.37 19.67
CA GLY A 132 1.52 14.80 19.45
C GLY A 132 1.35 15.61 18.17
N HIS A 133 2.25 16.58 17.91
CA HIS A 133 2.29 17.35 16.67
C HIS A 133 2.53 16.45 15.45
N PHE A 134 3.53 15.59 15.51
CA PHE A 134 3.83 14.70 14.40
C PHE A 134 2.67 13.73 14.12
N LEU A 135 2.05 13.11 15.12
CA LEU A 135 0.92 12.21 14.94
C LEU A 135 -0.31 12.94 14.36
N ARG A 136 -0.56 14.20 14.80
CA ARG A 136 -1.61 15.05 14.23
C ARG A 136 -1.31 15.36 12.75
N SER A 137 -0.06 15.66 12.43
CA SER A 137 0.36 15.88 11.05
C SER A 137 0.10 14.68 10.14
N LEU A 138 0.33 13.45 10.64
CA LEU A 138 0.03 12.23 9.89
C LEU A 138 -1.46 12.12 9.55
N VAL A 139 -2.34 12.34 10.53
CA VAL A 139 -3.79 12.29 10.32
C VAL A 139 -4.25 13.33 9.31
N ASN A 140 -3.77 14.56 9.44
CA ASN A 140 -4.12 15.64 8.52
C ASN A 140 -3.50 15.45 7.13
N PHE A 141 -2.28 14.90 7.05
CA PHE A 141 -1.65 14.58 5.76
C PHE A 141 -2.43 13.50 5.01
N TYR A 142 -2.90 12.46 5.71
CA TYR A 142 -3.74 11.42 5.10
C TYR A 142 -5.01 12.01 4.48
N GLN A 143 -5.73 12.86 5.20
CA GLN A 143 -6.90 13.57 4.68
C GLN A 143 -6.55 14.48 3.48
N THR A 144 -5.39 15.17 3.56
CA THR A 144 -4.93 16.04 2.48
C THR A 144 -4.59 15.26 1.21
N LEU A 145 -4.05 14.04 1.34
CA LEU A 145 -3.79 13.16 0.19
C LEU A 145 -5.08 12.80 -0.56
N TRP A 146 -6.17 12.53 0.15
CA TRP A 146 -7.45 12.12 -0.45
C TRP A 146 -8.32 13.31 -0.85
N GLU A 147 -8.69 14.15 0.10
CA GLU A 147 -9.66 15.22 -0.11
C GLU A 147 -9.01 16.59 -0.38
N GLY A 148 -7.73 16.74 -0.10
CA GLY A 148 -7.00 18.00 -0.26
C GLY A 148 -7.30 19.04 0.83
N ARG A 149 -8.45 18.92 1.51
CA ARG A 149 -8.89 19.82 2.57
C ARG A 149 -9.44 19.05 3.76
N PHE A 150 -9.27 19.59 4.94
CA PHE A 150 -9.78 19.01 6.18
C PHE A 150 -10.26 20.10 7.15
N VAL A 151 -10.97 19.72 8.19
CA VAL A 151 -11.36 20.64 9.28
C VAL A 151 -10.18 20.75 10.24
N PRO A 152 -9.53 21.92 10.38
CA PRO A 152 -8.32 22.07 11.19
C PRO A 152 -8.63 22.14 12.69
N ILE A 153 -8.88 20.99 13.31
CA ILE A 153 -9.09 20.87 14.76
C ILE A 153 -7.73 20.80 15.44
N MET A 154 -7.23 21.93 15.92
CA MET A 154 -5.88 22.11 16.46
C MET A 154 -5.82 22.12 18.00
N LYS A 155 -6.95 21.89 18.68
CA LYS A 155 -7.07 21.83 20.13
C LYS A 155 -8.13 20.82 20.56
N VAL A 156 -8.15 20.49 21.86
CA VAL A 156 -9.20 19.67 22.46
C VAL A 156 -10.50 20.46 22.49
N LEU A 157 -11.55 19.93 21.88
CA LEU A 157 -12.87 20.52 21.93
C LEU A 157 -13.67 19.92 23.10
N THR A 158 -14.34 20.80 23.85
CA THR A 158 -15.25 20.46 24.95
C THR A 158 -16.68 20.88 24.56
N PRO A 159 -17.74 20.44 25.29
CA PRO A 159 -19.11 20.88 25.02
C PRO A 159 -19.29 22.41 25.00
N GLU A 160 -18.42 23.15 25.69
CA GLU A 160 -18.40 24.61 25.74
C GLU A 160 -17.73 25.28 24.54
N SER A 161 -17.00 24.51 23.71
CA SER A 161 -16.29 25.00 22.52
C SER A 161 -17.22 25.26 21.33
N THR A 162 -18.35 25.93 21.55
CA THR A 162 -19.45 26.06 20.59
C THR A 162 -19.05 26.71 19.28
N GLU A 163 -18.17 27.71 19.30
CA GLU A 163 -17.70 28.37 18.08
C GLU A 163 -16.63 27.55 17.36
N ASP A 164 -15.79 26.82 18.08
CA ASP A 164 -14.76 25.97 17.47
C ASP A 164 -15.36 24.76 16.70
N PHE A 165 -16.55 24.30 17.11
CA PHE A 165 -17.29 23.30 16.32
C PHE A 165 -17.72 23.81 14.95
N LYS A 166 -17.70 25.14 14.75
CA LYS A 166 -18.02 25.79 13.47
C LYS A 166 -16.78 26.07 12.61
N THR A 167 -15.61 25.56 13.00
CA THR A 167 -14.37 25.71 12.21
C THR A 167 -14.62 25.23 10.76
N PRO A 168 -14.41 26.07 9.74
CA PRO A 168 -14.58 25.68 8.33
C PRO A 168 -13.49 24.70 7.89
N LEU A 169 -13.67 24.11 6.72
CA LEU A 169 -12.57 23.44 6.02
C LEU A 169 -11.44 24.46 5.75
N THR A 170 -10.21 23.96 5.65
CA THR A 170 -9.12 24.78 5.10
C THR A 170 -9.55 25.40 3.76
N ALA A 171 -9.17 26.63 3.52
CA ALA A 171 -9.64 27.40 2.36
C ALA A 171 -9.24 26.75 1.03
N ASN A 172 -8.08 26.09 1.02
CA ASN A 172 -7.54 25.42 -0.16
C ASN A 172 -6.48 24.39 0.22
N VAL A 173 -6.01 23.63 -0.77
CA VAL A 173 -5.00 22.59 -0.60
C VAL A 173 -3.66 23.14 -0.09
N ALA A 174 -3.29 24.38 -0.46
CA ALA A 174 -2.04 24.99 -0.01
C ALA A 174 -2.06 25.25 1.51
N GLU A 175 -3.18 25.73 2.05
CA GLU A 175 -3.34 25.91 3.49
C GLU A 175 -3.27 24.55 4.23
N SER A 176 -3.88 23.51 3.67
CA SER A 176 -3.82 22.17 4.25
C SER A 176 -2.37 21.68 4.36
N TYR A 177 -1.60 21.76 3.28
CA TYR A 177 -0.19 21.34 3.31
C TYR A 177 0.65 22.21 4.26
N LYS A 178 0.35 23.52 4.32
CA LYS A 178 1.04 24.40 5.28
C LYS A 178 0.83 23.93 6.72
N LEU A 179 -0.40 23.68 7.15
CA LEU A 179 -0.71 23.21 8.51
C LEU A 179 -0.07 21.84 8.80
N VAL A 180 -0.11 20.91 7.84
CA VAL A 180 0.55 19.61 7.95
C VAL A 180 2.06 19.77 8.17
N ILE A 181 2.70 20.61 7.37
CA ILE A 181 4.16 20.84 7.43
C ILE A 181 4.54 21.61 8.68
N ASP A 182 3.73 22.56 9.15
CA ASP A 182 3.96 23.28 10.40
C ASP A 182 4.00 22.29 11.60
N ASP A 183 3.07 21.34 11.66
CA ASP A 183 3.08 20.28 12.67
C ASP A 183 4.29 19.33 12.53
N MET A 184 4.69 18.98 11.30
CA MET A 184 5.90 18.19 11.07
C MET A 184 7.15 18.93 11.54
N ASN A 185 7.23 20.24 11.30
CA ASN A 185 8.34 21.09 11.80
C ASN A 185 8.39 21.11 13.32
N ALA A 186 7.25 21.28 14.00
CA ALA A 186 7.18 21.20 15.46
C ALA A 186 7.65 19.82 15.98
N GLY A 187 7.32 18.74 15.26
CA GLY A 187 7.86 17.42 15.53
C GLY A 187 9.39 17.36 15.38
N ILE A 188 9.94 17.88 14.29
CA ILE A 188 11.39 17.90 14.03
C ILE A 188 12.15 18.66 15.12
N GLU A 189 11.59 19.77 15.62
CA GLU A 189 12.23 20.59 16.66
C GLU A 189 12.31 19.88 18.01
N GLY A 190 11.29 19.11 18.41
CA GLY A 190 11.20 18.51 19.74
C GLY A 190 11.49 17.02 19.83
N LEU A 191 11.48 16.28 18.71
CA LEU A 191 11.75 14.85 18.72
C LEU A 191 13.24 14.53 18.89
N PRO A 192 13.58 13.47 19.65
CA PRO A 192 14.96 13.03 19.81
C PRO A 192 15.53 12.45 18.52
N GLU A 193 16.85 12.31 18.44
CA GLU A 193 17.53 11.63 17.33
C GLU A 193 17.37 10.12 17.37
N GLU A 194 17.16 9.56 18.53
CA GLU A 194 16.95 8.12 18.77
C GLU A 194 15.69 7.92 19.60
N SER A 195 14.94 6.92 19.28
CA SER A 195 13.72 6.51 19.98
C SER A 195 13.64 4.99 20.10
N ALA A 196 12.75 4.51 20.94
CA ALA A 196 12.45 3.09 21.01
C ALA A 196 11.89 2.58 19.67
N SER A 197 12.09 1.31 19.37
CA SER A 197 11.57 0.67 18.15
C SER A 197 10.05 0.92 18.00
N GLY A 198 9.63 1.37 16.84
CA GLY A 198 8.24 1.72 16.55
C GLY A 198 7.80 3.11 17.02
N ARG A 199 8.63 3.83 17.78
CA ARG A 199 8.40 5.24 18.14
C ARG A 199 9.09 6.17 17.13
N VAL A 200 8.53 7.36 16.95
CA VAL A 200 9.11 8.34 16.03
C VAL A 200 10.32 9.02 16.63
N ASN A 201 11.28 9.30 15.78
CA ASN A 201 12.40 10.21 16.05
C ASN A 201 12.38 11.36 15.02
N LYS A 202 13.30 12.31 15.15
CA LYS A 202 13.33 13.46 14.24
C LYS A 202 13.51 13.07 12.76
N TYR A 203 14.19 11.96 12.46
CA TYR A 203 14.41 11.51 11.08
C TYR A 203 13.14 10.92 10.44
N VAL A 204 12.27 10.32 11.25
CA VAL A 204 10.91 9.94 10.79
C VAL A 204 10.13 11.18 10.39
N ALA A 205 10.18 12.25 11.19
CA ALA A 205 9.49 13.51 10.86
C ALA A 205 10.07 14.14 9.58
N TYR A 206 11.39 14.13 9.39
CA TYR A 206 12.02 14.55 8.13
C TYR A 206 11.56 13.70 6.94
N ALA A 207 11.47 12.39 7.08
CA ALA A 207 11.04 11.51 5.99
C ALA A 207 9.60 11.82 5.54
N PHE A 208 8.69 12.03 6.47
CA PHE A 208 7.31 12.41 6.14
C PHE A 208 7.20 13.85 5.65
N ARG A 209 7.99 14.80 6.17
CA ARG A 209 8.07 16.15 5.61
C ARG A 209 8.59 16.16 4.17
N CYS A 210 9.59 15.33 3.87
CA CYS A 210 10.07 15.13 2.50
C CYS A 210 8.94 14.70 1.55
N ARG A 211 8.14 13.72 1.97
CA ARG A 211 6.98 13.21 1.22
C ARG A 211 5.90 14.28 1.08
N ALA A 212 5.56 14.98 2.16
CA ALA A 212 4.56 16.04 2.17
C ALA A 212 4.97 17.24 1.30
N ALA A 213 6.24 17.61 1.31
CA ALA A 213 6.76 18.71 0.51
C ALA A 213 6.64 18.44 -1.00
N LEU A 214 6.97 17.22 -1.47
CA LEU A 214 6.74 16.85 -2.87
C LEU A 214 5.26 16.93 -3.27
N GLN A 215 4.36 16.47 -2.41
CA GLN A 215 2.92 16.57 -2.65
C GLN A 215 2.48 18.04 -2.67
N ALA A 216 2.94 18.85 -1.72
CA ALA A 216 2.63 20.28 -1.66
C ALA A 216 3.05 21.00 -2.94
N TYR A 217 4.27 20.74 -3.44
CA TYR A 217 4.73 21.32 -4.71
C TYR A 217 3.81 20.97 -5.88
N ALA A 218 3.34 19.73 -5.95
CA ALA A 218 2.48 19.30 -7.06
C ALA A 218 1.20 20.16 -7.16
N TYR A 219 0.64 20.56 -6.03
CA TYR A 219 -0.61 21.33 -5.98
C TYR A 219 -0.41 22.84 -5.92
N THR A 220 0.70 23.33 -5.35
CA THR A 220 0.94 24.76 -5.14
C THR A 220 1.85 25.40 -6.18
N LYS A 221 2.76 24.61 -6.76
CA LYS A 221 3.87 25.05 -7.62
C LYS A 221 4.86 26.00 -6.93
N ASP A 222 4.83 26.05 -5.60
CA ASP A 222 5.80 26.81 -4.80
C ASP A 222 7.13 26.03 -4.72
N ALA A 223 8.17 26.57 -5.35
CA ALA A 223 9.48 25.93 -5.46
C ALA A 223 10.17 25.73 -4.09
N SER A 224 9.79 26.48 -3.06
CA SER A 224 10.34 26.30 -1.71
C SER A 224 10.09 24.90 -1.15
N TYR A 225 9.01 24.24 -1.58
CA TYR A 225 8.73 22.86 -1.21
C TYR A 225 9.70 21.85 -1.85
N LEU A 226 10.28 22.15 -3.01
CA LEU A 226 11.35 21.31 -3.59
C LEU A 226 12.62 21.40 -2.74
N ASP A 227 12.97 22.62 -2.31
CA ASP A 227 14.13 22.83 -1.43
C ASP A 227 13.92 22.13 -0.08
N MET A 228 12.72 22.22 0.47
CA MET A 228 12.33 21.53 1.72
C MET A 228 12.40 20.00 1.57
N CYS A 229 11.98 19.44 0.43
CA CYS A 229 12.10 18.02 0.12
C CYS A 229 13.57 17.60 0.12
N ILE A 230 14.42 18.34 -0.59
CA ILE A 230 15.87 18.08 -0.67
C ILE A 230 16.53 18.20 0.70
N GLU A 231 16.22 19.23 1.45
CA GLU A 231 16.72 19.43 2.82
C GLU A 231 16.33 18.25 3.72
N SER A 232 15.07 17.85 3.68
CA SER A 232 14.56 16.75 4.50
C SER A 232 15.21 15.41 4.15
N ALA A 233 15.34 15.12 2.86
CA ALA A 233 16.03 13.92 2.40
C ALA A 233 17.51 13.94 2.81
N ASN A 234 18.19 15.09 2.68
CA ASN A 234 19.58 15.27 3.11
C ASN A 234 19.75 15.04 4.62
N ALA A 235 18.82 15.53 5.44
CA ALA A 235 18.85 15.32 6.88
C ALA A 235 18.87 13.83 7.24
N VAL A 236 18.04 13.03 6.56
CA VAL A 236 18.00 11.58 6.77
C VAL A 236 19.22 10.89 6.21
N ILE A 237 19.57 11.14 4.93
CA ILE A 237 20.67 10.47 4.23
C ILE A 237 22.01 10.74 4.93
N ASN A 238 22.26 11.99 5.33
CA ASN A 238 23.52 12.40 5.94
C ASN A 238 23.59 12.12 7.45
N SER A 239 22.49 11.64 8.06
CA SER A 239 22.49 11.30 9.49
C SER A 239 23.45 10.16 9.85
N GLY A 240 23.74 9.28 8.89
CA GLY A 240 24.51 8.04 9.11
C GLY A 240 23.77 7.00 9.94
N LYS A 241 22.49 7.24 10.28
CA LYS A 241 21.66 6.32 11.08
C LYS A 241 21.07 5.18 10.25
N TYR A 242 20.93 5.38 8.94
CA TYR A 242 20.28 4.44 8.03
C TYR A 242 21.21 4.06 6.90
N THR A 243 21.14 2.80 6.45
CA THR A 243 21.91 2.28 5.32
C THR A 243 21.02 1.44 4.44
N LEU A 244 21.23 1.47 3.11
CA LEU A 244 20.45 0.64 2.21
C LEU A 244 20.62 -0.84 2.54
N SER A 245 19.53 -1.59 2.49
CA SER A 245 19.52 -3.03 2.77
C SER A 245 20.39 -3.78 1.76
N SER A 246 21.18 -4.71 2.25
CA SER A 246 21.88 -5.67 1.40
C SER A 246 20.99 -6.81 0.92
N ASN A 247 19.82 -6.99 1.54
CA ASN A 247 18.83 -7.98 1.18
C ASN A 247 17.43 -7.36 1.10
N TYR A 248 17.17 -6.71 -0.01
CA TYR A 248 15.91 -6.02 -0.27
C TYR A 248 14.66 -6.87 0.03
N GLY A 249 14.65 -8.14 -0.37
CA GLY A 249 13.48 -9.00 -0.20
C GLY A 249 13.18 -9.31 1.27
N GLU A 250 14.18 -9.64 2.07
CA GLU A 250 13.99 -10.03 3.47
C GLU A 250 13.38 -8.91 4.32
N MET A 251 13.68 -7.65 4.03
CA MET A 251 13.11 -6.49 4.71
C MET A 251 11.57 -6.51 4.71
N PHE A 252 10.95 -7.11 3.69
CA PHE A 252 9.51 -7.14 3.46
C PHE A 252 8.84 -8.51 3.64
N GLN A 253 9.61 -9.56 3.80
CA GLN A 253 9.09 -10.94 3.75
C GLN A 253 9.26 -11.70 5.05
N LYS A 254 10.13 -11.21 5.93
CA LYS A 254 10.55 -11.94 7.12
C LYS A 254 10.09 -11.24 8.39
N ALA A 255 9.42 -11.99 9.25
CA ALA A 255 9.10 -11.53 10.60
C ALA A 255 10.39 -11.25 11.39
N GLY A 256 10.36 -10.24 12.26
CA GLY A 256 11.51 -9.85 13.08
C GLY A 256 12.70 -9.28 12.30
N ALA A 257 12.55 -8.97 11.02
CA ALA A 257 13.59 -8.34 10.22
C ALA A 257 13.65 -6.85 10.52
N TYR A 258 14.44 -6.49 11.51
CA TYR A 258 14.78 -5.09 11.79
C TYR A 258 15.96 -4.69 10.89
N ASP A 259 15.65 -4.10 9.74
CA ASP A 259 16.65 -3.69 8.77
C ASP A 259 17.06 -2.23 9.00
N ASN A 260 18.35 -1.95 8.84
CA ASN A 260 18.90 -0.60 9.03
C ASN A 260 18.42 0.43 7.99
N GLU A 261 17.74 -0.01 6.95
CA GLU A 261 17.11 0.89 5.99
C GLU A 261 15.78 1.45 6.48
N ILE A 262 15.09 0.75 7.39
CA ILE A 262 13.76 1.11 7.87
C ILE A 262 13.83 2.35 8.76
N ILE A 263 13.21 3.44 8.31
CA ILE A 263 13.08 4.69 9.07
C ILE A 263 11.88 4.61 10.02
N LEU A 264 10.74 4.11 9.51
CA LEU A 264 9.56 3.82 10.31
C LEU A 264 8.92 2.52 9.85
N GLY A 265 8.70 1.61 10.80
CA GLY A 265 7.94 0.38 10.62
C GLY A 265 6.71 0.36 11.51
N TYR A 266 5.64 -0.28 11.05
CA TYR A 266 4.48 -0.61 11.87
C TYR A 266 4.65 -2.04 12.38
N TYR A 267 5.18 -2.16 13.60
CA TYR A 267 5.57 -3.43 14.21
C TYR A 267 4.41 -4.03 15.01
N ARG A 268 4.39 -5.35 15.09
CA ARG A 268 3.38 -6.12 15.82
C ARG A 268 4.02 -7.09 16.81
N LEU A 269 3.23 -7.57 17.76
CA LEU A 269 3.68 -8.53 18.76
C LEU A 269 3.11 -9.91 18.45
N GLU A 270 3.97 -10.91 18.29
CA GLU A 270 3.62 -12.29 17.99
C GLU A 270 2.52 -12.83 18.91
N LYS A 271 2.62 -12.61 20.22
CA LYS A 271 1.63 -13.09 21.20
C LYS A 271 0.19 -12.59 20.98
N ASN A 272 0.03 -11.48 20.26
CA ASN A 272 -1.26 -10.81 20.05
C ASN A 272 -1.71 -10.84 18.60
N THR A 273 -0.93 -11.40 17.70
CA THR A 273 -1.13 -11.26 16.27
C THR A 273 -0.83 -12.55 15.53
N ASN A 274 -1.70 -12.94 14.62
CA ASN A 274 -1.44 -14.00 13.66
C ASN A 274 -1.52 -13.46 12.22
N CYS A 275 -1.05 -14.23 11.25
CA CYS A 275 -1.06 -13.83 9.83
C CYS A 275 -2.48 -13.53 9.33
N GLY A 276 -3.49 -14.21 9.83
CA GLY A 276 -4.90 -13.99 9.50
C GLY A 276 -5.45 -12.63 9.94
N SER A 277 -4.73 -11.90 10.79
CA SER A 277 -5.10 -10.55 11.22
C SER A 277 -4.74 -9.47 10.19
N PHE A 278 -4.02 -9.85 9.11
CA PHE A 278 -3.59 -8.91 8.06
C PHE A 278 -4.32 -9.23 6.77
N SER A 279 -5.40 -8.51 6.50
CA SER A 279 -6.16 -8.70 5.26
C SER A 279 -5.28 -8.51 4.01
N GLU A 280 -4.32 -7.59 4.07
CA GLU A 280 -3.40 -7.30 2.97
C GLU A 280 -2.50 -8.49 2.64
N MET A 281 -1.98 -9.18 3.66
CA MET A 281 -1.13 -10.35 3.48
C MET A 281 -1.93 -11.54 2.96
N ILE A 282 -3.07 -11.83 3.60
CA ILE A 282 -3.97 -12.91 3.20
C ILE A 282 -4.50 -12.69 1.79
N SER A 283 -4.78 -11.44 1.43
CA SER A 283 -5.30 -11.07 0.12
C SER A 283 -4.33 -11.36 -1.02
N CYS A 284 -3.05 -11.57 -0.75
CA CYS A 284 -2.03 -11.87 -1.77
C CYS A 284 -1.69 -13.34 -1.90
N VAL A 285 -2.10 -14.17 -0.94
CA VAL A 285 -1.85 -15.61 -0.93
C VAL A 285 -3.02 -16.34 -1.62
N PRO A 286 -2.76 -17.37 -2.46
CA PRO A 286 -3.82 -18.17 -3.08
C PRO A 286 -4.75 -18.80 -2.03
N ASN A 287 -6.00 -19.06 -2.44
CA ASN A 287 -6.91 -19.89 -1.65
C ASN A 287 -7.10 -21.24 -2.33
N VAL A 288 -6.41 -22.23 -1.85
CA VAL A 288 -6.51 -23.62 -2.31
C VAL A 288 -6.45 -24.52 -1.06
N ASN A 289 -7.54 -24.58 -0.32
CA ASN A 289 -7.66 -25.48 0.83
C ASN A 289 -8.23 -26.85 0.41
N ASN A 290 -8.10 -27.85 1.28
CA ASN A 290 -8.54 -29.22 0.98
C ASN A 290 -10.05 -29.31 0.73
N ASP A 291 -10.85 -28.53 1.43
CA ASP A 291 -12.31 -28.53 1.26
C ASP A 291 -12.70 -27.87 -0.06
N GLU A 292 -12.03 -26.79 -0.43
CA GLU A 292 -12.18 -26.12 -1.72
C GLU A 292 -11.74 -27.04 -2.87
N ILE A 293 -10.64 -27.76 -2.71
CA ILE A 293 -10.18 -28.77 -3.68
C ILE A 293 -11.20 -29.90 -3.80
N ALA A 294 -11.79 -30.34 -2.70
CA ALA A 294 -12.76 -31.42 -2.68
C ALA A 294 -14.14 -31.01 -3.24
N ASN A 295 -14.59 -29.79 -2.93
CA ASN A 295 -15.93 -29.31 -3.25
C ASN A 295 -15.99 -28.47 -4.53
N SER A 296 -14.86 -27.96 -4.98
CA SER A 296 -14.77 -27.19 -6.20
C SER A 296 -14.31 -28.05 -7.36
N ASN A 297 -14.55 -27.55 -8.56
CA ASN A 297 -13.96 -28.09 -9.78
C ASN A 297 -12.46 -27.71 -9.91
N ALA A 298 -11.76 -27.55 -8.79
CA ALA A 298 -10.34 -27.22 -8.77
C ALA A 298 -9.52 -28.33 -9.45
N SER A 299 -8.43 -27.95 -10.08
CA SER A 299 -7.57 -28.87 -10.82
C SER A 299 -7.08 -30.02 -9.94
N PRO A 300 -7.07 -31.27 -10.43
CA PRO A 300 -6.37 -32.38 -9.81
C PRO A 300 -4.91 -32.06 -9.48
N LEU A 301 -4.29 -31.11 -10.20
CA LEU A 301 -2.93 -30.64 -9.96
C LEU A 301 -2.73 -30.03 -8.57
N PHE A 302 -3.76 -29.45 -7.97
CA PHE A 302 -3.70 -29.00 -6.59
C PHE A 302 -3.63 -30.17 -5.60
N LYS A 303 -4.16 -31.34 -5.95
CA LYS A 303 -4.04 -32.58 -5.15
C LYS A 303 -2.63 -33.15 -5.17
N ASP A 304 -1.92 -32.99 -6.29
CA ASP A 304 -0.54 -33.45 -6.47
C ASP A 304 0.48 -32.57 -5.76
N ALA A 305 0.11 -31.37 -5.31
CA ALA A 305 0.94 -30.52 -4.46
C ALA A 305 1.13 -31.07 -3.03
N GLY A 306 0.95 -32.37 -2.80
CA GLY A 306 1.22 -33.07 -1.55
C GLY A 306 0.21 -32.82 -0.43
N GLY A 307 -1.02 -32.44 -0.77
CA GLY A 307 -2.07 -32.17 0.21
C GLY A 307 -1.84 -30.90 1.03
N ARG A 308 -0.98 -29.98 0.55
CA ARG A 308 -0.76 -28.67 1.14
C ARG A 308 -1.77 -27.70 0.58
N SER A 309 -2.40 -26.94 1.48
CA SER A 309 -3.37 -25.90 1.12
C SER A 309 -2.73 -24.54 1.23
N PHE A 310 -3.11 -23.66 0.32
CA PHE A 310 -2.89 -22.22 0.44
C PHE A 310 -4.16 -21.61 1.03
N GLU A 311 -4.04 -20.85 2.10
CA GLU A 311 -5.20 -20.37 2.91
C GLU A 311 -5.41 -18.85 2.80
N GLY A 312 -5.16 -18.27 1.64
CA GLY A 312 -5.38 -16.85 1.39
C GLY A 312 -6.69 -16.55 0.65
N TRP A 313 -6.79 -15.34 0.14
CA TRP A 313 -7.97 -14.86 -0.60
C TRP A 313 -7.72 -14.62 -2.08
N ALA A 314 -6.46 -14.63 -2.52
CA ALA A 314 -6.08 -14.37 -3.92
C ALA A 314 -6.76 -13.13 -4.52
N SER A 315 -6.71 -12.00 -3.80
CA SER A 315 -7.46 -10.81 -4.17
C SER A 315 -6.66 -9.80 -4.96
N TYR A 316 -5.33 -9.74 -4.80
CA TYR A 316 -4.49 -8.75 -5.45
C TYR A 316 -3.27 -9.38 -6.11
N PHE A 317 -3.00 -8.96 -7.34
CA PHE A 317 -1.91 -9.50 -8.15
C PHE A 317 -1.08 -8.39 -8.79
N PRO A 318 0.24 -8.60 -8.97
CA PRO A 318 1.03 -7.78 -9.86
C PRO A 318 0.68 -8.09 -11.32
N THR A 319 0.80 -7.10 -12.17
CA THR A 319 0.50 -7.21 -13.60
C THR A 319 1.75 -7.52 -14.42
N GLN A 320 1.58 -7.92 -15.68
CA GLN A 320 2.69 -7.98 -16.63
C GLN A 320 3.34 -6.60 -16.83
N ASP A 321 2.53 -5.52 -16.79
CA ASP A 321 3.04 -4.14 -16.90
C ASP A 321 4.00 -3.77 -15.78
N MET A 322 3.83 -4.35 -14.59
CA MET A 322 4.78 -4.22 -13.49
C MET A 322 6.03 -5.07 -13.74
N VAL A 323 5.85 -6.31 -14.14
CA VAL A 323 6.97 -7.22 -14.44
C VAL A 323 7.87 -6.66 -15.54
N ASP A 324 7.31 -5.99 -16.54
CA ASP A 324 8.06 -5.34 -17.62
C ASP A 324 8.93 -4.15 -17.17
N GLN A 325 8.69 -3.60 -15.97
CA GLN A 325 9.55 -2.54 -15.44
C GLN A 325 10.90 -3.07 -14.93
N TYR A 326 10.96 -4.32 -14.49
CA TYR A 326 12.20 -4.95 -14.06
C TYR A 326 13.06 -5.30 -15.27
N LEU A 327 14.16 -4.58 -15.45
CA LEU A 327 15.05 -4.81 -16.60
C LEU A 327 15.82 -6.13 -16.45
N VAL A 328 16.25 -6.66 -17.58
CA VAL A 328 17.10 -7.84 -17.70
C VAL A 328 18.49 -7.40 -18.13
N ILE A 329 19.53 -7.96 -17.52
CA ILE A 329 20.90 -7.75 -17.97
C ILE A 329 21.12 -8.61 -19.23
N ASP A 330 21.39 -7.93 -20.35
CA ASP A 330 21.66 -8.57 -21.63
C ASP A 330 23.00 -9.33 -21.57
N GLU A 331 23.00 -10.61 -21.95
CA GLU A 331 24.16 -11.48 -21.84
C GLU A 331 25.29 -11.12 -22.82
N VAL A 332 24.99 -10.36 -23.89
CA VAL A 332 25.96 -9.99 -24.90
C VAL A 332 26.68 -8.68 -24.59
N ASP A 333 25.92 -7.65 -24.20
CA ASP A 333 26.49 -6.31 -23.99
C ASP A 333 26.49 -5.83 -22.53
N GLY A 334 25.93 -6.62 -21.63
CA GLY A 334 25.85 -6.33 -20.20
C GLY A 334 24.92 -5.16 -19.83
N LYS A 335 24.15 -4.61 -20.77
CA LYS A 335 23.24 -3.51 -20.52
C LYS A 335 21.91 -3.99 -19.95
N ALA A 336 21.31 -3.16 -19.11
CA ALA A 336 19.96 -3.40 -18.63
C ALA A 336 18.94 -2.98 -19.70
N LYS A 337 18.13 -3.94 -20.15
CA LYS A 337 17.13 -3.78 -21.22
C LYS A 337 15.78 -4.37 -20.81
N PRO A 338 14.66 -3.96 -21.44
CA PRO A 338 13.44 -4.76 -21.45
C PRO A 338 13.74 -6.19 -21.88
N TRP A 339 13.11 -7.17 -21.24
CA TRP A 339 13.38 -8.61 -21.48
C TRP A 339 13.27 -9.00 -22.95
N ASN A 340 12.31 -8.42 -23.68
CA ASN A 340 12.07 -8.66 -25.10
C ASN A 340 13.01 -7.91 -26.06
N GLU A 341 13.90 -7.08 -25.52
CA GLU A 341 14.93 -6.37 -26.30
C GLU A 341 16.32 -6.97 -26.11
N THR A 342 16.46 -7.95 -25.24
CA THR A 342 17.73 -8.64 -24.98
C THR A 342 18.16 -9.53 -26.14
N ALA A 343 19.47 -9.79 -26.23
CA ALA A 343 20.02 -10.72 -27.23
C ALA A 343 19.48 -12.14 -27.04
N GLN A 344 19.39 -12.62 -25.79
CA GLN A 344 18.83 -13.95 -25.49
C GLN A 344 17.38 -14.11 -25.97
N TYR A 345 16.56 -13.07 -25.82
CA TYR A 345 15.21 -13.11 -26.39
C TYR A 345 15.21 -13.12 -27.92
N LYS A 346 15.92 -12.19 -28.55
CA LYS A 346 15.96 -12.03 -30.01
C LYS A 346 16.52 -13.26 -30.72
N ASN A 347 17.43 -13.99 -30.09
CA ASN A 347 18.04 -15.18 -30.65
C ASN A 347 17.14 -16.41 -30.51
N SER A 348 16.39 -16.53 -29.41
CA SER A 348 15.66 -17.74 -29.04
C SER A 348 14.15 -17.66 -29.29
N VAL A 349 13.58 -16.48 -29.45
CA VAL A 349 12.12 -16.29 -29.57
C VAL A 349 11.74 -15.71 -30.92
N LYS A 350 10.81 -16.36 -31.57
CA LYS A 350 10.11 -15.82 -32.74
C LYS A 350 8.77 -15.26 -32.29
N GLU A 351 8.59 -13.94 -32.47
CA GLU A 351 7.26 -13.33 -32.33
C GLU A 351 6.37 -13.74 -33.50
N GLU A 352 5.13 -14.03 -33.22
CA GLU A 352 4.12 -14.47 -34.17
C GLU A 352 2.91 -13.53 -34.13
N ASP A 353 2.14 -13.50 -35.21
CA ASP A 353 0.90 -12.72 -35.23
C ASP A 353 -0.05 -13.26 -34.15
N PRO A 354 -0.58 -12.43 -33.25
CA PRO A 354 -1.55 -12.84 -32.25
C PRO A 354 -2.76 -13.60 -32.80
N SER A 355 -3.17 -13.34 -34.04
CA SER A 355 -4.25 -14.07 -34.71
C SER A 355 -3.93 -15.53 -34.99
N ALA A 356 -2.65 -15.92 -35.01
CA ALA A 356 -2.19 -17.29 -35.19
C ALA A 356 -2.25 -18.12 -33.89
N LEU A 357 -2.58 -17.52 -32.75
CA LEU A 357 -2.67 -18.21 -31.48
C LEU A 357 -3.71 -19.32 -31.52
N GLN A 358 -3.28 -20.54 -31.15
CA GLN A 358 -4.17 -21.68 -31.01
C GLN A 358 -4.60 -21.82 -29.55
N VAL A 359 -5.88 -21.67 -29.32
CA VAL A 359 -6.48 -21.76 -27.97
C VAL A 359 -6.07 -23.04 -27.24
N GLY A 360 -6.07 -24.19 -27.96
CA GLY A 360 -5.72 -25.49 -27.42
C GLY A 360 -4.30 -25.62 -26.86
N ASP A 361 -3.40 -24.71 -27.21
CA ASP A 361 -2.02 -24.70 -26.68
C ASP A 361 -1.95 -24.21 -25.24
N PHE A 362 -2.92 -23.40 -24.81
CA PHE A 362 -2.97 -22.73 -23.51
C PHE A 362 -4.07 -23.27 -22.60
N VAL A 363 -4.83 -24.24 -23.05
CA VAL A 363 -5.92 -24.81 -22.27
C VAL A 363 -5.77 -26.33 -22.27
N LYS A 364 -5.82 -26.95 -21.10
CA LYS A 364 -6.55 -28.17 -20.81
C LYS A 364 -6.16 -28.77 -19.49
N VAL A 365 -7.08 -28.70 -18.55
CA VAL A 365 -7.30 -29.81 -17.64
C VAL A 365 -8.76 -30.19 -17.80
N GLU A 366 -9.05 -31.43 -18.17
CA GLU A 366 -10.38 -32.02 -18.00
C GLU A 366 -10.59 -32.18 -16.50
N LEU A 367 -11.41 -31.34 -15.94
CA LEU A 367 -11.86 -31.47 -14.57
C LEU A 367 -13.23 -32.10 -14.60
N THR A 368 -13.34 -33.31 -14.08
CA THR A 368 -14.63 -33.99 -13.86
C THR A 368 -15.64 -33.81 -15.00
N GLY A 369 -15.21 -34.03 -16.26
CA GLY A 369 -16.08 -33.91 -17.43
C GLY A 369 -16.36 -32.50 -17.94
N ARG A 370 -15.71 -31.47 -17.37
CA ARG A 370 -15.79 -30.10 -17.88
C ARG A 370 -14.49 -29.70 -18.59
N VAL A 371 -14.61 -29.44 -19.87
CA VAL A 371 -13.58 -28.73 -20.62
C VAL A 371 -13.69 -27.28 -20.27
N VAL A 372 -12.62 -26.68 -19.81
CA VAL A 372 -12.54 -25.23 -19.56
C VAL A 372 -11.68 -24.59 -20.65
N PRO A 373 -12.26 -24.21 -21.78
CA PRO A 373 -11.67 -23.15 -22.56
C PRO A 373 -12.23 -21.84 -22.01
N ASP A 374 -11.40 -20.94 -21.61
CA ASP A 374 -11.79 -19.56 -21.56
C ASP A 374 -11.72 -18.99 -22.99
N GLU A 375 -12.75 -19.32 -23.78
CA GLU A 375 -12.89 -18.72 -25.10
C GLU A 375 -12.98 -17.21 -25.02
N ASP A 376 -13.39 -16.67 -23.86
CA ASP A 376 -13.51 -15.25 -23.63
C ASP A 376 -12.15 -14.58 -23.51
N ASP A 377 -11.15 -15.25 -23.00
CA ASP A 377 -9.80 -14.71 -22.93
C ASP A 377 -8.98 -14.92 -24.20
N MET A 378 -9.34 -15.87 -25.04
CA MET A 378 -8.40 -16.37 -26.04
C MET A 378 -8.89 -16.48 -27.46
N GLY A 379 -10.08 -16.21 -27.83
CA GLY A 379 -10.31 -16.76 -29.12
C GLY A 379 -11.36 -16.26 -30.06
N SER A 380 -12.14 -15.28 -29.72
CA SER A 380 -12.94 -14.63 -30.77
C SER A 380 -12.11 -13.58 -31.49
N THR A 381 -12.46 -13.25 -32.72
CA THR A 381 -11.77 -12.23 -33.51
C THR A 381 -11.69 -10.86 -32.83
N GLU A 382 -12.61 -10.54 -31.91
CA GLU A 382 -12.50 -9.36 -31.06
C GLU A 382 -11.53 -9.57 -29.90
N LYS A 383 -11.36 -10.79 -29.44
CA LYS A 383 -10.51 -11.21 -28.35
C LYS A 383 -9.06 -11.35 -28.78
N GLY A 384 -8.77 -11.80 -29.99
CA GLY A 384 -7.44 -11.76 -30.58
C GLY A 384 -6.88 -10.32 -30.65
N LYS A 385 -7.74 -9.28 -30.69
CA LYS A 385 -7.31 -7.89 -30.60
C LYS A 385 -6.80 -7.47 -29.21
N LYS A 386 -7.06 -8.26 -28.19
CA LYS A 386 -6.61 -8.02 -26.81
C LYS A 386 -5.27 -8.67 -26.49
N ILE A 387 -4.78 -9.55 -27.34
CA ILE A 387 -3.44 -10.11 -27.23
C ILE A 387 -2.48 -9.12 -27.87
N VAL A 388 -1.55 -8.66 -27.07
CA VAL A 388 -0.59 -7.62 -27.49
C VAL A 388 0.75 -8.23 -27.92
N ARG A 389 1.04 -9.46 -27.50
CA ARG A 389 2.24 -10.20 -27.90
C ARG A 389 2.00 -11.68 -27.82
N TYR A 390 2.48 -12.40 -28.83
CA TYR A 390 2.50 -13.86 -28.89
C TYR A 390 3.85 -14.30 -29.43
N GLY A 391 4.47 -15.30 -28.80
CA GLY A 391 5.78 -15.75 -29.24
C GLY A 391 6.03 -17.22 -28.94
N ARG A 392 6.97 -17.77 -29.71
CA ARG A 392 7.43 -19.15 -29.61
C ARG A 392 8.94 -19.21 -29.48
N VAL A 393 9.41 -20.01 -28.53
CA VAL A 393 10.82 -20.39 -28.41
C VAL A 393 11.20 -21.37 -29.55
N THR A 394 12.28 -21.11 -30.24
CA THR A 394 12.70 -21.83 -31.44
C THR A 394 13.88 -22.77 -31.22
N ASP A 395 14.51 -22.68 -30.06
CA ASP A 395 15.63 -23.53 -29.62
C ASP A 395 15.24 -24.37 -28.38
N ASP A 396 16.23 -24.92 -27.68
CA ASP A 396 16.01 -25.72 -26.47
C ASP A 396 15.70 -24.91 -25.21
N SER A 397 15.82 -23.57 -25.25
CA SER A 397 15.51 -22.68 -24.14
C SER A 397 14.04 -22.74 -23.74
N ARG A 398 13.73 -22.19 -22.56
CA ARG A 398 12.37 -22.03 -22.05
C ARG A 398 12.06 -20.56 -21.86
N ILE A 399 10.83 -20.15 -22.16
CA ILE A 399 10.45 -18.74 -22.08
C ILE A 399 10.57 -18.16 -20.67
N ASN A 400 10.28 -18.94 -19.62
CA ASN A 400 10.44 -18.51 -18.23
C ASN A 400 11.91 -18.25 -17.87
N GLU A 401 12.85 -18.98 -18.44
CA GLU A 401 14.29 -18.73 -18.25
C GLU A 401 14.72 -17.43 -18.94
N ILE A 402 14.26 -17.21 -20.17
CA ILE A 402 14.54 -15.99 -20.94
C ILE A 402 13.95 -14.75 -20.26
N MET A 403 12.74 -14.89 -19.74
CA MET A 403 12.03 -13.75 -19.12
C MET A 403 12.50 -13.42 -17.71
N TYR A 404 12.85 -14.45 -16.91
CA TYR A 404 13.00 -14.25 -15.47
C TYR A 404 14.44 -14.34 -14.97
N ASN A 405 15.38 -14.87 -15.76
CA ASN A 405 16.79 -14.88 -15.40
C ASN A 405 17.45 -13.49 -15.62
N ASN A 406 18.53 -13.23 -14.91
CA ASN A 406 19.33 -12.02 -15.03
C ASN A 406 18.57 -10.70 -14.88
N ARG A 407 17.42 -10.73 -14.18
CA ARG A 407 16.63 -9.53 -13.90
C ARG A 407 17.23 -8.69 -12.78
N ASP A 408 16.75 -7.45 -12.73
CA ASP A 408 16.78 -6.60 -11.55
C ASP A 408 16.51 -7.44 -10.29
N LYS A 409 17.40 -7.41 -9.31
CA LYS A 409 17.33 -8.29 -8.13
C LYS A 409 16.06 -8.07 -7.30
N ARG A 410 15.48 -6.86 -7.35
CA ARG A 410 14.22 -6.53 -6.68
C ARG A 410 13.04 -7.33 -7.23
N PHE A 411 13.12 -7.78 -8.48
CA PHE A 411 12.10 -8.68 -9.07
C PHE A 411 11.90 -9.92 -8.21
N TYR A 412 12.98 -10.58 -7.80
CA TYR A 412 12.92 -11.80 -7.00
C TYR A 412 12.40 -11.58 -5.58
N GLY A 413 12.55 -10.37 -5.06
CA GLY A 413 12.00 -9.96 -3.76
C GLY A 413 10.55 -9.43 -3.82
N THR A 414 10.04 -9.13 -5.01
CA THR A 414 8.72 -8.50 -5.16
C THR A 414 7.67 -9.39 -5.81
N ILE A 415 8.08 -10.25 -6.75
CA ILE A 415 7.20 -11.01 -7.63
C ILE A 415 7.37 -12.49 -7.42
N VAL A 416 6.27 -13.21 -7.34
CA VAL A 416 6.20 -14.68 -7.48
C VAL A 416 5.88 -14.99 -8.94
N TYR A 417 6.73 -15.80 -9.57
CA TYR A 417 6.71 -16.08 -11.00
C TYR A 417 6.83 -17.58 -11.28
N ASP A 418 6.58 -18.01 -12.51
CA ASP A 418 6.65 -19.42 -12.89
C ASP A 418 8.02 -20.04 -12.58
N SER A 419 8.03 -21.14 -11.87
CA SER A 419 9.20 -21.92 -11.44
C SER A 419 10.04 -21.30 -10.32
N CYS A 420 9.53 -20.29 -9.60
CA CYS A 420 10.18 -19.85 -8.37
C CYS A 420 9.75 -20.70 -7.16
N THR A 421 10.49 -20.57 -6.06
CA THR A 421 10.07 -21.08 -4.76
C THR A 421 9.39 -19.98 -3.95
N TRP A 422 8.40 -20.33 -3.14
CA TRP A 422 7.64 -19.40 -2.31
C TRP A 422 7.13 -20.07 -1.03
N LEU A 423 6.75 -19.31 -0.03
CA LEU A 423 6.12 -19.77 1.22
C LEU A 423 6.82 -21.01 1.81
N SER A 424 8.05 -20.82 2.30
CA SER A 424 8.89 -21.88 2.86
C SER A 424 9.39 -22.95 1.88
N GLY A 425 9.60 -22.55 0.63
CA GLY A 425 10.26 -23.39 -0.38
C GLY A 425 9.33 -24.21 -1.26
N GLU A 426 8.04 -23.91 -1.28
CA GLU A 426 7.09 -24.53 -2.22
C GLU A 426 7.43 -24.11 -3.65
N LEU A 427 7.56 -25.08 -4.55
CA LEU A 427 7.73 -24.80 -5.97
C LEU A 427 6.41 -24.33 -6.58
N VAL A 428 6.42 -23.13 -7.12
CA VAL A 428 5.27 -22.50 -7.79
C VAL A 428 5.40 -22.68 -9.29
N THR A 429 4.37 -23.23 -9.93
CA THR A 429 4.30 -23.37 -11.38
C THR A 429 3.05 -22.65 -11.90
N LEU A 430 3.28 -21.56 -12.63
CA LEU A 430 2.25 -20.68 -13.17
C LEU A 430 2.03 -20.85 -14.67
N CYS A 431 2.78 -21.76 -15.30
CA CYS A 431 2.49 -22.20 -16.66
C CYS A 431 1.17 -22.97 -16.74
N CYS A 432 0.65 -23.11 -17.93
CA CYS A 432 -0.55 -23.90 -18.22
C CYS A 432 -0.47 -25.30 -17.56
N GLN A 433 -1.49 -25.66 -16.80
CA GLN A 433 -1.52 -26.87 -15.97
C GLN A 433 -0.50 -26.90 -14.81
N GLY A 434 0.06 -25.77 -14.44
CA GLY A 434 0.86 -25.63 -13.24
C GLY A 434 0.01 -25.66 -11.96
N ASN A 435 0.66 -25.84 -10.79
CA ASN A 435 -0.05 -26.01 -9.51
C ASN A 435 -0.84 -24.77 -9.06
N LEU A 436 -0.44 -23.57 -9.48
CA LEU A 436 -1.14 -22.32 -9.19
C LEU A 436 -1.58 -21.56 -10.47
N TRP A 437 -1.73 -22.29 -11.56
CA TRP A 437 -2.17 -21.70 -12.81
C TRP A 437 -3.62 -21.20 -12.73
N ALA A 438 -3.85 -19.97 -13.21
CA ALA A 438 -5.18 -19.40 -13.38
C ALA A 438 -5.81 -19.91 -14.69
N GLY A 439 -6.91 -20.45 -14.75
CA GLY A 439 -7.55 -20.96 -15.95
C GLY A 439 -8.33 -22.23 -15.69
N VAL A 440 -8.49 -22.53 -14.43
CA VAL A 440 -9.07 -23.78 -13.98
C VAL A 440 -10.58 -23.67 -13.75
N ARG A 441 -11.16 -22.47 -13.73
CA ARG A 441 -12.58 -22.26 -13.43
C ARG A 441 -13.30 -21.46 -14.50
N LYS A 442 -14.34 -22.07 -15.06
CA LYS A 442 -15.21 -21.47 -16.07
C LYS A 442 -16.36 -20.64 -15.46
N ASP A 443 -16.81 -20.97 -14.28
CA ASP A 443 -18.10 -20.51 -13.72
C ASP A 443 -17.96 -19.35 -12.74
N GLN A 444 -16.73 -18.99 -12.40
CA GLN A 444 -16.43 -17.89 -11.50
C GLN A 444 -15.32 -17.07 -12.12
N ALA A 445 -15.23 -15.83 -11.77
CA ALA A 445 -14.06 -15.03 -12.06
C ALA A 445 -12.84 -15.89 -11.75
N ASP A 446 -12.03 -16.22 -12.77
CA ASP A 446 -10.98 -17.25 -12.71
C ASP A 446 -9.97 -17.01 -11.59
N SER A 447 -10.02 -15.88 -10.97
CA SER A 447 -9.11 -15.37 -9.96
C SER A 447 -9.54 -15.52 -8.51
N TRP A 448 -10.72 -16.06 -8.22
CA TRP A 448 -11.16 -16.14 -6.81
C TRP A 448 -10.23 -16.97 -5.93
N TYR A 449 -9.37 -17.79 -6.50
CA TYR A 449 -8.48 -18.67 -5.75
C TYR A 449 -7.06 -18.68 -6.28
N THR A 450 -6.86 -18.23 -7.51
CA THR A 450 -5.56 -18.21 -8.19
C THR A 450 -5.40 -16.93 -9.01
N THR A 451 -4.18 -16.66 -9.45
CA THR A 451 -3.82 -15.40 -10.10
C THR A 451 -4.60 -15.13 -11.40
N ALA A 452 -5.04 -13.89 -11.57
CA ALA A 452 -5.60 -13.38 -12.82
C ALA A 452 -4.54 -12.88 -13.80
N SER A 453 -3.32 -12.62 -13.33
CA SER A 453 -2.26 -12.00 -14.13
C SER A 453 -1.14 -12.94 -14.56
N GLY A 454 -1.02 -14.11 -13.94
CA GLY A 454 0.10 -15.02 -14.08
C GLY A 454 1.20 -14.82 -13.03
N TYR A 455 0.96 -14.00 -12.01
CA TYR A 455 1.91 -13.67 -10.95
C TYR A 455 1.23 -13.54 -9.60
N TYR A 456 2.04 -13.54 -8.51
CA TYR A 456 1.61 -13.12 -7.18
C TYR A 456 2.59 -12.11 -6.59
N TRP A 457 2.12 -11.32 -5.61
CA TRP A 457 3.00 -10.48 -4.81
C TRP A 457 3.82 -11.33 -3.85
N ARG A 458 5.12 -11.07 -3.78
CA ARG A 458 6.03 -11.62 -2.78
C ARG A 458 6.34 -10.60 -1.69
N LYS A 459 6.55 -9.35 -2.11
CA LYS A 459 6.81 -8.23 -1.23
C LYS A 459 5.64 -7.99 -0.29
N ASN A 460 5.92 -7.69 0.97
CA ASN A 460 4.93 -7.54 2.04
C ASN A 460 4.07 -8.80 2.31
N VAL A 461 4.49 -9.96 1.85
CA VAL A 461 3.89 -11.25 2.19
C VAL A 461 4.85 -12.03 3.07
N TYR A 462 4.45 -12.31 4.30
CA TYR A 462 5.26 -13.08 5.24
C TYR A 462 5.43 -14.52 4.74
N GLU A 463 6.66 -14.94 4.49
CA GLU A 463 6.96 -16.26 3.95
C GLU A 463 6.95 -17.34 5.04
N VAL A 464 5.82 -17.95 5.22
CA VAL A 464 5.58 -19.08 6.12
C VAL A 464 4.91 -20.21 5.33
N SER A 465 4.87 -21.43 5.89
CA SER A 465 4.20 -22.55 5.24
C SER A 465 2.74 -22.19 4.88
N PRO A 466 2.30 -22.40 3.64
CA PRO A 466 0.95 -22.01 3.20
C PRO A 466 -0.15 -22.70 3.99
N ARG A 467 0.08 -23.94 4.45
CA ARG A 467 -0.91 -24.74 5.19
C ARG A 467 -1.33 -24.14 6.53
N PHE A 468 -0.45 -23.37 7.16
CA PHE A 468 -0.69 -22.78 8.48
C PHE A 468 -0.66 -21.26 8.43
N TYR A 469 -0.77 -20.68 7.24
CA TYR A 469 -0.57 -19.25 7.04
C TYR A 469 -1.51 -18.42 7.91
N VAL A 470 -2.82 -18.71 7.89
CA VAL A 470 -3.84 -17.94 8.61
C VAL A 470 -3.69 -18.07 10.14
N SER A 471 -3.27 -19.22 10.64
CA SER A 471 -3.18 -19.51 12.08
C SER A 471 -1.81 -19.29 12.69
N ASN A 472 -0.77 -19.01 11.90
CA ASN A 472 0.56 -18.73 12.44
C ASN A 472 0.59 -17.39 13.17
N ASN A 473 1.16 -17.42 14.37
CA ASN A 473 1.50 -16.18 15.06
C ASN A 473 2.70 -15.51 14.40
N THR A 474 2.71 -14.18 14.42
CA THR A 474 3.77 -13.42 13.78
C THR A 474 4.01 -12.06 14.45
N ASP A 475 5.27 -11.66 14.46
CA ASP A 475 5.73 -10.30 14.75
C ASP A 475 6.00 -9.50 13.46
N TYR A 476 5.39 -9.89 12.34
CA TYR A 476 5.57 -9.24 11.05
C TYR A 476 5.28 -7.74 11.14
N HIS A 477 5.98 -6.97 10.32
CA HIS A 477 5.87 -5.51 10.28
C HIS A 477 5.61 -5.00 8.87
N PHE A 478 5.07 -3.80 8.76
CA PHE A 478 4.97 -3.05 7.52
C PHE A 478 5.98 -1.92 7.51
N VAL A 479 6.71 -1.76 6.41
CA VAL A 479 7.67 -0.68 6.21
C VAL A 479 6.92 0.56 5.72
N LEU A 480 6.91 1.63 6.51
CA LEU A 480 6.17 2.86 6.22
C LEU A 480 7.04 3.96 5.62
N ALA A 481 8.30 4.00 6.01
CA ALA A 481 9.30 4.89 5.44
C ALA A 481 10.68 4.22 5.52
N ARG A 482 11.49 4.39 4.48
CA ARG A 482 12.83 3.81 4.38
C ARG A 482 13.77 4.68 3.57
N LEU A 483 15.08 4.42 3.69
CA LEU A 483 16.12 5.26 3.09
C LEU A 483 16.04 5.31 1.54
N GLY A 484 15.71 4.21 0.88
CA GLY A 484 15.54 4.17 -0.58
C GLY A 484 14.50 5.18 -1.08
N GLU A 485 13.42 5.41 -0.33
CA GLU A 485 12.44 6.44 -0.66
C GLU A 485 13.03 7.86 -0.62
N MET A 486 13.94 8.12 0.32
CA MET A 486 14.58 9.45 0.42
C MET A 486 15.38 9.79 -0.82
N TYR A 487 16.13 8.84 -1.37
CA TYR A 487 16.81 9.00 -2.66
C TYR A 487 15.82 9.23 -3.80
N MET A 488 14.74 8.45 -3.86
CA MET A 488 13.71 8.61 -4.89
C MET A 488 12.99 9.96 -4.81
N ASN A 489 12.65 10.44 -3.61
CA ASN A 489 12.00 11.73 -3.43
C ASN A 489 12.92 12.89 -3.79
N ARG A 490 14.20 12.81 -3.42
CA ARG A 490 15.20 13.83 -3.75
C ARG A 490 15.51 13.85 -5.26
N ALA A 491 15.57 12.68 -5.91
CA ALA A 491 15.70 12.58 -7.36
C ALA A 491 14.55 13.29 -8.08
N GLU A 492 13.29 13.08 -7.63
CA GLU A 492 12.13 13.76 -8.20
C GLU A 492 12.23 15.28 -8.04
N ALA A 493 12.64 15.75 -6.86
CA ALA A 493 12.84 17.18 -6.63
C ALA A 493 13.95 17.77 -7.52
N TYR A 494 15.04 17.06 -7.72
CA TYR A 494 16.10 17.49 -8.65
C TYR A 494 15.63 17.53 -10.11
N LEU A 495 14.86 16.53 -10.57
CA LEU A 495 14.25 16.57 -11.91
C LEU A 495 13.40 17.81 -12.11
N LEU A 496 12.55 18.13 -11.13
CA LEU A 496 11.68 19.30 -11.17
C LEU A 496 12.42 20.64 -11.12
N LYS A 497 13.66 20.63 -10.61
CA LYS A 497 14.57 21.79 -10.63
C LYS A 497 15.45 21.84 -11.90
N GLY A 498 15.36 20.84 -12.79
CA GLY A 498 16.23 20.72 -13.97
C GLY A 498 17.66 20.27 -13.65
N GLU A 499 17.90 19.75 -12.45
CA GLU A 499 19.23 19.28 -12.00
C GLU A 499 19.43 17.79 -12.35
N ILE A 500 19.48 17.50 -13.65
CA ILE A 500 19.41 16.13 -14.21
C ILE A 500 20.52 15.24 -13.65
N ASP A 501 21.76 15.70 -13.61
CA ASP A 501 22.91 14.90 -13.15
C ASP A 501 22.72 14.44 -11.69
N LYS A 502 22.18 15.30 -10.83
CA LYS A 502 21.90 14.96 -9.42
C LYS A 502 20.75 13.96 -9.29
N ALA A 503 19.72 14.15 -10.09
CA ALA A 503 18.58 13.23 -10.12
C ALA A 503 19.01 11.81 -10.57
N VAL A 504 19.81 11.72 -11.62
CA VAL A 504 20.36 10.47 -12.14
C VAL A 504 21.33 9.82 -11.14
N ALA A 505 22.12 10.63 -10.42
CA ALA A 505 22.99 10.11 -9.36
C ALA A 505 22.15 9.44 -8.24
N ASP A 506 21.06 10.08 -7.80
CA ASP A 506 20.19 9.53 -6.75
C ASP A 506 19.44 8.27 -7.19
N LEU A 507 18.84 8.26 -8.38
CA LEU A 507 18.16 7.07 -8.88
C LEU A 507 19.14 5.89 -9.07
N ASN A 508 20.40 6.16 -9.38
CA ASN A 508 21.42 5.14 -9.53
C ASN A 508 21.81 4.49 -8.19
N VAL A 509 21.55 5.13 -7.07
CA VAL A 509 21.82 4.54 -5.75
C VAL A 509 20.97 3.28 -5.55
N THR A 510 19.64 3.37 -5.70
CA THR A 510 18.75 2.22 -5.56
C THR A 510 18.88 1.24 -6.72
N ARG A 511 19.02 1.75 -7.94
CA ARG A 511 19.20 0.94 -9.16
C ARG A 511 20.40 0.00 -9.08
N THR A 512 21.52 0.49 -8.57
CA THR A 512 22.75 -0.33 -8.47
C THR A 512 22.79 -1.19 -7.21
N GLN A 513 22.40 -0.65 -6.05
CA GLN A 513 22.54 -1.38 -4.78
C GLN A 513 21.42 -2.40 -4.59
N HIS A 514 20.16 -2.01 -4.74
CA HIS A 514 19.05 -2.93 -4.63
C HIS A 514 18.83 -3.75 -5.90
N GLY A 515 18.86 -3.07 -7.05
CA GLY A 515 18.60 -3.70 -8.35
C GLY A 515 19.75 -4.54 -8.89
N GLY A 516 20.99 -4.23 -8.51
CA GLY A 516 22.17 -4.86 -9.08
C GLY A 516 22.33 -4.60 -10.58
N LEU A 517 21.68 -3.55 -11.09
CA LEU A 517 21.72 -3.16 -12.50
C LEU A 517 22.87 -2.21 -12.78
N PRO A 518 23.37 -2.14 -14.03
CA PRO A 518 24.21 -1.06 -14.48
C PRO A 518 23.52 0.31 -14.26
N PRO A 519 24.30 1.37 -13.97
CA PRO A 519 23.74 2.69 -13.76
C PRO A 519 23.02 3.22 -15.01
N SER A 520 21.99 4.03 -14.79
CA SER A 520 21.40 4.85 -15.85
C SER A 520 22.42 5.89 -16.33
N MET A 521 22.47 6.07 -17.63
CA MET A 521 23.32 7.03 -18.32
C MET A 521 22.49 8.17 -18.93
N ALA A 522 21.30 8.41 -18.43
CA ALA A 522 20.39 9.46 -18.91
C ALA A 522 21.06 10.84 -18.76
N VAL A 523 21.03 11.63 -19.84
CA VAL A 523 21.63 12.97 -19.91
C VAL A 523 20.60 14.03 -20.33
N THR A 524 19.46 13.60 -20.86
CA THR A 524 18.34 14.50 -21.20
C THR A 524 17.23 14.41 -20.15
N GLU A 525 16.41 15.45 -20.08
CA GLU A 525 15.26 15.47 -19.18
C GLU A 525 14.29 14.31 -19.47
N GLU A 526 14.03 14.03 -20.75
CA GLU A 526 13.15 12.94 -21.17
C GLU A 526 13.68 11.57 -20.73
N GLU A 527 14.96 11.30 -20.96
CA GLU A 527 15.58 10.04 -20.53
C GLU A 527 15.57 9.90 -19.01
N ALA A 528 15.88 10.98 -18.29
CA ALA A 528 15.93 10.98 -16.83
C ALA A 528 14.54 10.75 -16.22
N TRP A 529 13.48 11.39 -16.73
CA TRP A 529 12.11 11.12 -16.29
C TRP A 529 11.67 9.70 -16.59
N ARG A 530 11.95 9.18 -17.78
CA ARG A 530 11.64 7.79 -18.15
C ARG A 530 12.32 6.79 -17.21
N ASP A 531 13.61 6.97 -16.94
CA ASP A 531 14.36 6.07 -16.07
C ASP A 531 13.93 6.24 -14.60
N TYR A 532 13.65 7.48 -14.16
CA TYR A 532 13.13 7.74 -12.82
C TYR A 532 11.75 7.09 -12.57
N ILE A 533 10.79 7.26 -13.48
CA ILE A 533 9.46 6.66 -13.35
C ILE A 533 9.57 5.13 -13.23
N ARG A 534 10.41 4.50 -14.08
CA ARG A 534 10.69 3.07 -14.00
C ARG A 534 11.30 2.70 -12.66
N GLU A 535 12.34 3.42 -12.25
CA GLU A 535 13.02 3.16 -10.99
C GLU A 535 12.07 3.31 -9.79
N ARG A 536 11.25 4.38 -9.78
CA ARG A 536 10.25 4.60 -8.74
C ARG A 536 9.21 3.48 -8.69
N ARG A 537 8.74 3.00 -9.83
CA ARG A 537 7.78 1.90 -9.92
C ARG A 537 8.34 0.60 -9.36
N VAL A 538 9.60 0.31 -9.65
CA VAL A 538 10.29 -0.91 -9.21
C VAL A 538 10.68 -0.83 -7.73
N GLU A 539 11.27 0.27 -7.33
CA GLU A 539 11.77 0.48 -5.97
C GLU A 539 10.64 0.54 -4.95
N MET A 540 9.61 1.34 -5.23
CA MET A 540 8.49 1.60 -4.33
C MET A 540 7.27 0.72 -4.58
N ALA A 541 7.41 -0.37 -5.35
CA ALA A 541 6.32 -1.30 -5.61
C ALA A 541 5.71 -1.83 -4.32
N TYR A 542 4.40 -1.85 -4.25
CA TYR A 542 3.64 -2.42 -3.15
C TYR A 542 3.98 -1.84 -1.76
N GLU A 543 4.23 -0.53 -1.70
CA GLU A 543 4.47 0.24 -0.46
C GLU A 543 3.43 1.37 -0.23
N GLY A 544 2.31 1.33 -0.92
CA GLY A 544 1.20 2.27 -0.70
C GLY A 544 1.45 3.70 -1.18
N ASN A 545 2.48 3.95 -2.00
CA ASN A 545 2.84 5.33 -2.33
C ASN A 545 2.90 5.65 -3.84
N LEU A 546 2.83 4.65 -4.70
CA LEU A 546 2.91 4.87 -6.15
C LEU A 546 1.69 5.59 -6.72
N TYR A 547 0.48 5.33 -6.21
CA TYR A 547 -0.72 6.04 -6.66
C TYR A 547 -0.57 7.57 -6.49
N TRP A 548 -0.05 8.00 -5.35
CA TRP A 548 0.24 9.41 -5.07
C TRP A 548 1.32 9.98 -6.00
N SER A 549 2.29 9.16 -6.40
CA SER A 549 3.28 9.55 -7.41
C SER A 549 2.63 9.83 -8.77
N TYR A 550 1.71 8.98 -9.23
CA TYR A 550 0.95 9.23 -10.46
C TYR A 550 0.15 10.52 -10.41
N LEU A 551 -0.49 10.84 -9.27
CA LEU A 551 -1.20 12.10 -9.11
C LEU A 551 -0.25 13.30 -9.22
N ARG A 552 0.92 13.24 -8.58
CA ARG A 552 1.94 14.30 -8.73
C ARG A 552 2.39 14.44 -10.18
N TRP A 553 2.72 13.34 -10.84
CA TRP A 553 3.18 13.36 -12.24
C TRP A 553 2.12 13.95 -13.18
N GLY A 554 0.86 13.63 -12.97
CA GLY A 554 -0.23 14.28 -13.69
C GLY A 554 -0.34 15.78 -13.41
N LYS A 555 -0.05 16.22 -12.18
CA LYS A 555 0.01 17.64 -11.82
C LYS A 555 1.20 18.37 -12.45
N TYR A 556 2.31 17.66 -12.69
CA TYR A 556 3.48 18.22 -13.36
C TYR A 556 3.25 18.33 -14.87
N GLY A 557 2.71 17.29 -15.49
CA GLY A 557 2.60 17.17 -16.94
C GLY A 557 3.96 16.92 -17.61
N GLY A 558 4.02 17.06 -18.92
CA GLY A 558 5.25 16.87 -19.69
C GLY A 558 5.80 15.44 -19.60
N TYR A 559 7.11 15.29 -19.53
CA TYR A 559 7.75 13.96 -19.47
C TYR A 559 7.36 13.14 -18.25
N ALA A 560 6.94 13.77 -17.16
CA ALA A 560 6.42 13.08 -15.99
C ALA A 560 5.05 12.42 -16.24
N ASN A 561 4.28 12.87 -17.22
CA ASN A 561 2.94 12.37 -17.55
C ASN A 561 2.81 12.06 -19.06
N GLU A 562 3.76 11.37 -19.64
CA GLU A 562 3.72 10.88 -21.02
C GLU A 562 3.45 11.98 -22.07
N GLY A 563 3.94 13.19 -21.82
CA GLY A 563 3.72 14.35 -22.71
C GLY A 563 2.40 15.10 -22.50
N GLU A 564 1.52 14.61 -21.63
CA GLU A 564 0.27 15.28 -21.32
C GLU A 564 0.49 16.60 -20.57
N LYS A 565 -0.47 17.51 -20.68
CA LYS A 565 -0.39 18.80 -19.98
C LYS A 565 -0.54 18.65 -18.47
N ALA A 566 -0.02 19.61 -17.74
CA ALA A 566 -0.21 19.70 -16.29
C ALA A 566 -1.71 19.74 -15.92
N ASN A 567 -2.09 19.04 -14.86
CA ASN A 567 -3.47 18.82 -14.43
C ASN A 567 -4.34 18.08 -15.48
N GLY A 568 -3.71 17.42 -16.43
CA GLY A 568 -4.38 16.63 -17.46
C GLY A 568 -4.77 15.24 -16.96
N VAL A 569 -5.27 14.45 -17.90
CA VAL A 569 -5.57 13.04 -17.66
C VAL A 569 -4.27 12.27 -17.48
N ILE A 570 -4.27 11.29 -16.59
CA ILE A 570 -3.15 10.37 -16.40
C ILE A 570 -3.42 9.13 -17.23
N GLN A 571 -2.83 9.07 -18.44
CA GLN A 571 -3.09 8.00 -19.40
C GLN A 571 -2.72 6.61 -18.86
N ALA A 572 -1.65 6.51 -18.07
CA ALA A 572 -1.27 5.27 -17.44
C ALA A 572 -2.38 4.66 -16.55
N LEU A 573 -3.24 5.49 -15.95
CA LEU A 573 -4.37 5.04 -15.14
C LEU A 573 -5.63 4.72 -15.94
N ASN A 574 -5.64 4.99 -17.25
CA ASN A 574 -6.75 4.68 -18.16
C ASN A 574 -6.51 3.43 -19.00
N ARG A 575 -5.25 3.01 -19.14
CA ARG A 575 -4.92 1.84 -19.97
C ARG A 575 -5.30 0.54 -19.30
N PRO A 576 -5.75 -0.46 -20.07
CA PRO A 576 -5.88 -1.81 -19.56
C PRO A 576 -4.51 -2.33 -19.10
N VAL A 577 -4.52 -3.19 -18.10
CA VAL A 577 -3.32 -3.91 -17.64
C VAL A 577 -3.26 -5.29 -18.26
N HIS A 578 -2.09 -5.92 -18.23
CA HIS A 578 -1.83 -7.15 -18.97
C HIS A 578 -1.50 -8.32 -18.04
N LYS A 579 -1.84 -9.51 -18.56
CA LYS A 579 -1.49 -10.81 -18.00
C LYS A 579 -0.54 -11.56 -18.93
N ILE A 580 0.10 -12.58 -18.40
CA ILE A 580 0.83 -13.57 -19.19
C ILE A 580 0.20 -14.96 -19.07
N GLN A 581 0.28 -15.72 -20.16
CA GLN A 581 0.04 -17.16 -20.18
C GLN A 581 1.23 -17.84 -20.83
N ILE A 582 1.67 -18.95 -20.24
CA ILE A 582 2.81 -19.75 -20.70
C ILE A 582 2.33 -21.18 -20.88
N THR A 583 2.69 -21.85 -21.98
CA THR A 583 2.37 -23.27 -22.20
C THR A 583 3.10 -24.17 -21.21
N LYS A 584 2.58 -25.38 -20.97
CA LYS A 584 3.14 -26.37 -20.04
C LYS A 584 4.60 -26.71 -20.33
N ASP A 585 4.96 -26.82 -21.60
CA ASP A 585 6.34 -27.06 -22.06
C ASP A 585 7.23 -25.81 -22.02
N ARG A 586 6.64 -24.65 -21.69
CA ARG A 586 7.31 -23.34 -21.66
C ARG A 586 7.93 -22.92 -23.01
N LYS A 587 7.36 -23.41 -24.10
CA LYS A 587 7.82 -23.07 -25.46
C LYS A 587 7.03 -21.95 -26.12
N ARG A 588 5.83 -21.64 -25.61
CA ARG A 588 4.99 -20.56 -26.13
C ARG A 588 4.44 -19.70 -25.00
N TYR A 589 4.18 -18.46 -25.30
CA TYR A 589 3.54 -17.54 -24.38
C TYR A 589 2.71 -16.52 -25.13
N PHE A 590 1.75 -15.94 -24.45
CA PHE A 590 1.12 -14.70 -24.91
C PHE A 590 1.00 -13.70 -23.75
N ILE A 591 1.01 -12.41 -24.11
CA ILE A 591 0.63 -11.30 -23.24
C ILE A 591 -0.68 -10.74 -23.76
N GLY A 592 -1.69 -10.69 -22.91
CA GLY A 592 -3.03 -10.23 -23.24
C GLY A 592 -3.55 -9.23 -22.23
N GLN A 593 -4.49 -8.40 -22.65
CA GLN A 593 -5.20 -7.49 -21.75
C GLN A 593 -6.06 -8.29 -20.77
N ILE A 594 -6.07 -7.86 -19.51
CA ILE A 594 -7.02 -8.40 -18.53
C ILE A 594 -8.34 -7.69 -18.77
N VAL A 595 -9.32 -8.43 -19.32
CA VAL A 595 -10.65 -7.91 -19.62
C VAL A 595 -11.66 -8.96 -19.22
N ARG A 596 -12.52 -8.67 -18.26
CA ARG A 596 -13.50 -9.64 -17.82
C ARG A 596 -14.93 -9.18 -17.91
N ASN A 597 -15.24 -7.97 -17.64
CA ASN A 597 -16.60 -7.47 -17.74
C ASN A 597 -16.69 -6.38 -18.81
N ARG A 598 -17.84 -6.27 -19.46
CA ARG A 598 -18.11 -5.25 -20.51
C ARG A 598 -17.91 -3.80 -20.02
N ALA A 599 -17.92 -3.59 -18.71
CA ALA A 599 -17.72 -2.30 -18.07
C ALA A 599 -16.29 -2.07 -17.59
N TRP A 600 -15.37 -3.01 -17.79
CA TRP A 600 -14.05 -2.97 -17.18
C TRP A 600 -13.04 -2.20 -18.01
N ASN A 601 -13.29 -0.93 -18.16
CA ASN A 601 -12.28 0.03 -18.62
C ASN A 601 -11.80 0.80 -17.40
N ARG A 602 -10.50 0.80 -17.16
CA ARG A 602 -9.91 1.75 -16.24
C ARG A 602 -10.29 3.16 -16.69
N ASN A 603 -10.66 3.98 -15.75
CA ASN A 603 -11.03 5.34 -16.03
C ASN A 603 -10.47 6.28 -14.95
N PHE A 604 -9.73 7.27 -15.38
CA PHE A 604 -9.25 8.34 -14.52
C PHE A 604 -9.70 9.67 -15.10
N THR A 605 -10.59 10.35 -14.41
CA THR A 605 -10.95 11.74 -14.73
C THR A 605 -10.24 12.71 -13.80
N THR A 606 -10.08 13.95 -14.24
CA THR A 606 -9.30 14.95 -13.50
C THR A 606 -9.93 15.35 -12.16
N LYS A 607 -11.21 15.05 -11.92
CA LYS A 607 -11.83 15.26 -10.60
C LYS A 607 -11.14 14.43 -9.51
N ARG A 608 -10.55 13.27 -9.85
CA ARG A 608 -9.89 12.36 -8.93
C ARG A 608 -8.53 12.83 -8.41
N TYR A 609 -8.04 13.96 -8.84
CA TYR A 609 -6.90 14.58 -8.14
C TYR A 609 -7.22 14.91 -6.69
N LEU A 610 -8.50 15.16 -6.38
CA LEU A 610 -9.03 15.34 -5.02
C LEU A 610 -10.36 14.59 -4.95
N MET A 611 -10.49 13.70 -3.99
CA MET A 611 -11.74 13.00 -3.74
C MET A 611 -12.80 13.95 -3.15
N PRO A 612 -14.10 13.60 -3.21
CA PRO A 612 -15.13 14.48 -2.71
C PRO A 612 -15.05 14.60 -1.18
N ILE A 613 -15.38 15.76 -0.67
CA ILE A 613 -15.81 15.88 0.72
C ILE A 613 -17.17 15.16 0.81
N PRO A 614 -17.34 14.15 1.67
CA PRO A 614 -18.59 13.39 1.71
C PRO A 614 -19.80 14.30 1.88
N GLN A 615 -20.78 14.20 0.99
CA GLN A 615 -21.96 15.09 1.01
C GLN A 615 -22.66 15.09 2.36
N SER A 616 -22.72 13.95 3.03
CA SER A 616 -23.30 13.84 4.37
C SER A 616 -22.54 14.66 5.44
N ALA A 617 -21.25 14.90 5.24
CA ALA A 617 -20.46 15.78 6.11
C ALA A 617 -20.80 17.26 5.82
N ILE A 618 -20.84 17.63 4.53
CA ILE A 618 -21.24 18.99 4.12
C ILE A 618 -22.64 19.32 4.65
N ASP A 619 -23.61 18.42 4.47
CA ASP A 619 -25.01 18.63 4.89
C ASP A 619 -25.15 18.80 6.40
N ARG A 620 -24.44 17.98 7.19
CA ARG A 620 -24.45 18.10 8.67
C ARG A 620 -23.83 19.42 9.12
N ARG A 621 -22.77 19.86 8.47
CA ARG A 621 -22.09 21.11 8.79
C ARG A 621 -22.95 22.32 8.37
N ALA A 622 -23.64 22.22 7.22
CA ALA A 622 -24.60 23.25 6.77
C ALA A 622 -25.77 23.40 7.77
N ALA A 623 -26.28 22.29 8.32
CA ALA A 623 -27.30 22.33 9.37
C ALA A 623 -26.81 23.04 10.65
N SER A 624 -25.49 23.12 10.87
CA SER A 624 -24.85 23.86 11.97
C SER A 624 -24.43 25.29 11.57
N GLY A 625 -24.84 25.77 10.38
CA GLY A 625 -24.55 27.12 9.89
C GLY A 625 -23.18 27.30 9.24
N ILE A 626 -22.51 26.20 8.86
CA ILE A 626 -21.20 26.23 8.19
C ILE A 626 -21.41 25.98 6.69
N THR A 627 -20.89 26.85 5.85
CA THR A 627 -20.95 26.68 4.40
C THR A 627 -19.60 26.17 3.88
N ASP A 628 -19.55 24.89 3.53
CA ASP A 628 -18.38 24.29 2.89
C ASP A 628 -18.66 24.04 1.41
N GLU A 629 -17.68 24.32 0.57
CA GLU A 629 -17.75 24.03 -0.86
C GLU A 629 -17.21 22.63 -1.15
N GLN A 630 -17.83 21.95 -2.10
CA GLN A 630 -17.38 20.65 -2.59
C GLN A 630 -16.08 20.78 -3.40
N ASN A 631 -15.30 19.72 -3.50
CA ASN A 631 -14.14 19.67 -4.36
C ASN A 631 -14.55 19.73 -5.85
N PRO A 632 -13.73 20.34 -6.72
CA PRO A 632 -14.07 20.53 -8.14
C PRO A 632 -14.41 19.21 -8.86
N GLY A 633 -15.53 19.20 -9.58
CA GLY A 633 -15.98 18.06 -10.38
C GLY A 633 -16.89 17.05 -9.66
N TRP A 634 -17.15 17.27 -8.37
CA TRP A 634 -18.03 16.41 -7.56
C TRP A 634 -19.39 17.03 -7.26
#